data_c972eeebda1d9814735e636897d41215
#
_entry.id   c972eeebda1d9814735e636897d41215
#
_cell.length_a   1.000
_cell.length_b   1.000
_cell.length_c   1.000
_cell.angle_alpha   90.00
_cell.angle_beta   90.00
_cell.angle_gamma   90.00
#
_symmetry.space_group_name_H-M   'P 1'
#
loop_
_entity.id
_entity.type
_entity.pdbx_description
1 polymer ?
#
loop_
_entity_poly.entity_id
_entity_poly.type
_entity_poly.pdbx_seq_one_letter_code
_entity_poly.pdbx_strand_id
1 'polypeptide(L)'
;MPRYVALLGSINVGGNRLLMADLREALEREEFADVETVVASGNVLFSHDERPSEGLSDKIAHIVRDRFGIDTFAAVRSREELRSAIEDNPFAKDGEPRFVHTIFLAEPLDRPAFEAFAKAYDGPERLAPGTHEFYVDFAEGVARSMLDPAMKKARIIKGRTTARNVRSLQRILDKMD
;
A
#
# COMPACT_ATOMS: atom_id res chain seq x y z
N MET A 1 -19.91 6.03 10.69
CA MET A 1 -18.86 6.25 9.66
C MET A 1 -17.99 5.01 9.53
N PRO A 2 -17.77 4.51 8.33
CA PRO A 2 -16.82 3.41 8.13
C PRO A 2 -15.40 3.80 8.52
N ARG A 3 -14.64 2.80 8.94
CA ARG A 3 -13.22 2.95 9.28
C ARG A 3 -12.34 2.51 8.12
N TYR A 4 -11.33 3.31 7.81
CA TYR A 4 -10.41 3.08 6.70
C TYR A 4 -8.97 3.19 7.16
N VAL A 5 -8.07 2.60 6.38
CA VAL A 5 -6.64 2.89 6.44
C VAL A 5 -6.21 3.51 5.12
N ALA A 6 -5.37 4.53 5.19
CA ALA A 6 -4.63 5.06 4.06
C ALA A 6 -3.16 4.66 4.20
N LEU A 7 -2.64 4.03 3.15
CA LEU A 7 -1.25 3.62 3.05
C LEU A 7 -0.59 4.54 2.03
N LEU A 8 0.23 5.48 2.52
CA LEU A 8 0.84 6.48 1.65
C LEU A 8 2.18 5.99 1.10
N GLY A 9 2.39 6.22 -0.19
CA GLY A 9 3.64 5.93 -0.86
C GLY A 9 4.43 7.19 -1.14
N SER A 10 5.75 7.05 -1.31
CA SER A 10 6.66 8.13 -1.69
C SER A 10 6.72 9.31 -0.71
N ILE A 11 6.48 9.05 0.57
CA ILE A 11 6.71 10.02 1.64
C ILE A 11 7.86 9.55 2.53
N ASN A 12 8.53 10.50 3.18
CA ASN A 12 9.68 10.25 4.06
C ASN A 12 10.81 9.46 3.39
N VAL A 13 10.90 9.59 2.07
CA VAL A 13 12.01 9.07 1.25
C VAL A 13 12.54 10.21 0.38
N GLY A 14 13.84 10.25 0.16
CA GLY A 14 14.46 11.36 -0.56
C GLY A 14 14.21 12.69 0.15
N GLY A 15 13.68 13.68 -0.54
CA GLY A 15 13.36 14.99 0.02
C GLY A 15 11.92 15.15 0.50
N ASN A 16 11.09 14.11 0.43
CA ASN A 16 9.64 14.19 0.71
C ASN A 16 9.35 13.95 2.18
N ARG A 17 9.79 14.86 3.05
CA ARG A 17 9.52 14.75 4.48
C ARG A 17 8.14 15.24 4.84
N LEU A 18 7.40 14.41 5.57
CA LEU A 18 6.07 14.73 6.08
C LEU A 18 5.94 14.24 7.52
N LEU A 19 5.73 15.17 8.44
CA LEU A 19 5.50 14.81 9.84
C LEU A 19 4.09 14.25 9.97
N MET A 20 3.97 13.14 10.68
CA MET A 20 2.67 12.47 10.86
C MET A 20 1.68 13.35 11.63
N ALA A 21 2.15 14.17 12.58
CA ALA A 21 1.30 15.12 13.28
C ALA A 21 0.69 16.16 12.34
N ASP A 22 1.47 16.65 11.37
CA ASP A 22 1.00 17.63 10.38
C ASP A 22 0.00 17.00 9.42
N LEU A 23 0.24 15.76 9.00
CA LEU A 23 -0.69 15.01 8.15
C LEU A 23 -2.02 14.80 8.86
N ARG A 24 -1.99 14.39 10.12
CA ARG A 24 -3.18 14.21 10.94
C ARG A 24 -4.01 15.49 11.00
N GLU A 25 -3.38 16.61 11.33
CA GLU A 25 -4.05 17.90 11.40
C GLU A 25 -4.67 18.31 10.06
N ALA A 26 -3.95 18.11 8.96
CA ALA A 26 -4.45 18.43 7.63
C ALA A 26 -5.70 17.63 7.29
N LEU A 27 -5.73 16.34 7.62
CA LEU A 27 -6.88 15.48 7.37
C LEU A 27 -8.06 15.86 8.27
N GLU A 28 -7.82 16.15 9.53
CA GLU A 28 -8.87 16.56 10.46
C GLU A 28 -9.57 17.84 9.99
N ARG A 29 -8.86 18.75 9.36
CA ARG A 29 -9.43 19.98 8.79
C ARG A 29 -10.32 19.73 7.56
N GLU A 30 -10.20 18.59 6.94
CA GLU A 30 -10.95 18.21 5.73
C GLU A 30 -11.99 17.11 6.01
N GLU A 31 -12.56 17.15 7.22
CA GLU A 31 -13.67 16.28 7.65
C GLU A 31 -13.33 14.80 7.81
N PHE A 32 -12.06 14.45 7.86
CA PHE A 32 -11.64 13.10 8.25
C PHE A 32 -11.73 13.01 9.79
N ALA A 33 -12.46 12.02 10.28
CA ALA A 33 -12.69 11.85 11.72
C ALA A 33 -11.79 10.76 12.30
N ASP A 34 -11.54 10.84 13.59
CA ASP A 34 -10.79 9.83 14.36
C ASP A 34 -9.46 9.46 13.70
N VAL A 35 -8.72 10.49 13.27
CA VAL A 35 -7.46 10.30 12.55
C VAL A 35 -6.38 9.85 13.51
N GLU A 36 -5.73 8.73 13.18
CA GLU A 36 -4.70 8.11 14.00
C GLU A 36 -3.58 7.58 13.11
N THR A 37 -2.34 7.91 13.43
CA THR A 37 -1.18 7.36 12.72
C THR A 37 -0.71 6.09 13.43
N VAL A 38 -0.43 5.03 12.67
CA VAL A 38 -0.11 3.71 13.23
C VAL A 38 1.06 3.05 12.51
N VAL A 39 1.79 2.22 13.20
CA VAL A 39 2.82 1.33 12.66
C VAL A 39 3.81 2.07 11.74
N ALA A 40 4.58 2.97 12.34
CA ALA A 40 5.58 3.80 11.66
C ALA A 40 4.93 4.78 10.64
N SER A 41 5.73 5.27 9.70
CA SER A 41 5.38 6.36 8.82
C SER A 41 4.47 5.92 7.67
N GLY A 42 3.50 6.77 7.32
CA GLY A 42 2.70 6.60 6.12
C GLY A 42 1.46 5.74 6.27
N ASN A 43 1.09 5.36 7.49
CA ASN A 43 -0.12 4.58 7.74
C ASN A 43 -1.07 5.40 8.61
N VAL A 44 -2.25 5.69 8.09
CA VAL A 44 -3.23 6.55 8.76
C VAL A 44 -4.58 5.88 8.82
N LEU A 45 -5.12 5.74 10.02
CA LEU A 45 -6.50 5.29 10.23
C LEU A 45 -7.41 6.51 10.31
N PHE A 46 -8.60 6.40 9.77
CA PHE A 46 -9.60 7.46 9.84
C PHE A 46 -11.01 6.92 9.61
N SER A 47 -11.99 7.71 9.97
CA SER A 47 -13.41 7.44 9.68
C SER A 47 -13.93 8.47 8.70
N HIS A 48 -14.75 8.06 7.76
CA HIS A 48 -15.32 8.94 6.73
C HIS A 48 -16.57 8.30 6.13
N ASP A 49 -17.53 9.12 5.72
CA ASP A 49 -18.79 8.63 5.14
C ASP A 49 -18.71 8.33 3.64
N GLU A 50 -17.71 8.87 2.96
CA GLU A 50 -17.59 8.73 1.52
C GLU A 50 -17.33 7.30 1.07
N ARG A 51 -17.98 6.92 -0.01
CA ARG A 51 -17.82 5.63 -0.70
C ARG A 51 -17.93 5.88 -2.22
N PRO A 52 -17.20 5.15 -3.03
CA PRO A 52 -16.20 4.12 -2.72
C PRO A 52 -14.87 4.69 -2.22
N SER A 53 -14.00 3.81 -1.72
CA SER A 53 -12.70 4.20 -1.15
C SER A 53 -11.74 4.83 -2.15
N GLU A 54 -11.92 4.60 -3.45
CA GLU A 54 -11.11 5.25 -4.51
C GLU A 54 -11.23 6.76 -4.47
N GLY A 55 -12.41 7.29 -4.17
CA GLY A 55 -12.59 8.74 -4.01
C GLY A 55 -11.79 9.30 -2.86
N LEU A 56 -11.68 8.55 -1.77
CA LEU A 56 -10.86 8.92 -0.62
C LEU A 56 -9.36 8.91 -0.94
N SER A 57 -8.91 7.98 -1.77
CA SER A 57 -7.54 7.92 -2.24
C SER A 57 -7.12 9.22 -2.93
N ASP A 58 -7.91 9.67 -3.89
CA ASP A 58 -7.66 10.90 -4.63
C ASP A 58 -7.73 12.13 -3.72
N LYS A 59 -8.69 12.15 -2.81
CA LYS A 59 -8.87 13.25 -1.86
C LYS A 59 -7.65 13.41 -0.95
N ILE A 60 -7.15 12.32 -0.39
CA ILE A 60 -5.95 12.34 0.47
C ILE A 60 -4.73 12.80 -0.32
N ALA A 61 -4.51 12.25 -1.51
CA ALA A 61 -3.40 12.65 -2.37
C ALA A 61 -3.45 14.15 -2.70
N HIS A 62 -4.64 14.67 -2.97
CA HIS A 62 -4.84 16.10 -3.22
C HIS A 62 -4.51 16.96 -1.99
N ILE A 63 -4.96 16.57 -0.80
CA ILE A 63 -4.66 17.28 0.44
C ILE A 63 -3.15 17.34 0.68
N VAL A 64 -2.46 16.22 0.50
CA VAL A 64 -1.00 16.16 0.70
C VAL A 64 -0.27 17.04 -0.30
N ARG A 65 -0.69 17.05 -1.54
CA ARG A 65 -0.11 17.93 -2.58
C ARG A 65 -0.36 19.40 -2.27
N ASP A 66 -1.60 19.75 -1.95
CA ASP A 66 -2.00 21.14 -1.71
C ASP A 66 -1.32 21.74 -0.48
N ARG A 67 -1.23 20.98 0.61
CA ARG A 67 -0.70 21.50 1.87
C ARG A 67 0.79 21.33 2.05
N PHE A 68 1.39 20.31 1.45
CA PHE A 68 2.80 19.97 1.68
C PHE A 68 3.64 19.96 0.40
N GLY A 69 3.02 20.12 -0.77
CA GLY A 69 3.73 20.08 -2.04
C GLY A 69 4.32 18.72 -2.38
N ILE A 70 3.83 17.65 -1.77
CA ILE A 70 4.32 16.29 -1.96
C ILE A 70 3.38 15.54 -2.88
N ASP A 71 3.93 14.96 -3.94
CA ASP A 71 3.20 14.10 -4.85
C ASP A 71 3.24 12.66 -4.33
N THR A 72 2.09 12.19 -3.82
CA THR A 72 1.97 10.86 -3.22
C THR A 72 0.80 10.07 -3.82
N PHE A 73 0.87 8.76 -3.65
CA PHE A 73 -0.27 7.86 -3.85
C PHE A 73 -0.71 7.35 -2.47
N ALA A 74 -2.01 7.36 -2.22
CA ALA A 74 -2.59 6.79 -1.01
C ALA A 74 -3.47 5.60 -1.40
N ALA A 75 -3.09 4.40 -1.00
CA ALA A 75 -3.95 3.23 -1.12
C ALA A 75 -4.90 3.24 0.08
N VAL A 76 -6.19 3.44 -0.17
CA VAL A 76 -7.22 3.44 0.88
C VAL A 76 -7.98 2.13 0.85
N ARG A 77 -8.10 1.51 2.02
CA ARG A 77 -8.80 0.22 2.18
C ARG A 77 -9.70 0.27 3.41
N SER A 78 -10.88 -0.33 3.28
CA SER A 78 -11.73 -0.60 4.43
C SER A 78 -11.11 -1.73 5.27
N ARG A 79 -11.64 -1.94 6.46
CA ARG A 79 -11.21 -3.04 7.33
C ARG A 79 -11.34 -4.40 6.63
N GLU A 80 -12.46 -4.64 5.95
CA GLU A 80 -12.72 -5.88 5.21
C GLU A 80 -11.80 -6.04 4.02
N GLU A 81 -11.55 -4.96 3.28
CA GLU A 81 -10.63 -4.98 2.14
C GLU A 81 -9.19 -5.28 2.59
N LEU A 82 -8.76 -4.70 3.70
CA LEU A 82 -7.44 -4.98 4.26
C LEU A 82 -7.34 -6.43 4.75
N ARG A 83 -8.37 -6.92 5.44
CA ARG A 83 -8.43 -8.32 5.87
C ARG A 83 -8.31 -9.26 4.69
N SER A 84 -9.09 -9.02 3.64
CA SER A 84 -9.06 -9.84 2.43
C SER A 84 -7.67 -9.82 1.77
N ALA A 85 -7.04 -8.67 1.70
CA ALA A 85 -5.69 -8.56 1.13
C ALA A 85 -4.67 -9.39 1.91
N ILE A 86 -4.83 -9.51 3.24
CA ILE A 86 -3.96 -10.36 4.07
C ILE A 86 -4.30 -11.84 3.85
N GLU A 87 -5.58 -12.19 3.91
CA GLU A 87 -6.03 -13.59 3.80
C GLU A 87 -5.80 -14.18 2.41
N ASP A 88 -5.96 -13.37 1.36
CA ASP A 88 -5.78 -13.81 -0.02
C ASP A 88 -4.31 -13.93 -0.44
N ASN A 89 -3.39 -13.45 0.38
CA ASN A 89 -1.97 -13.56 0.11
C ASN A 89 -1.53 -15.02 0.26
N PRO A 90 -1.15 -15.71 -0.84
CA PRO A 90 -0.84 -17.14 -0.78
C PRO A 90 0.45 -17.44 -0.01
N PHE A 91 1.29 -16.45 0.25
CA PHE A 91 2.56 -16.62 0.93
C PHE A 91 2.49 -16.32 2.43
N ALA A 92 1.35 -15.82 2.92
CA ALA A 92 1.18 -15.44 4.31
C ALA A 92 1.29 -16.61 5.28
N LYS A 93 0.98 -17.83 4.83
CA LYS A 93 0.99 -19.03 5.68
C LYS A 93 2.38 -19.61 5.89
N ASP A 94 3.21 -19.61 4.84
CA ASP A 94 4.51 -20.30 4.88
C ASP A 94 5.70 -19.37 4.73
N GLY A 95 5.49 -18.13 4.30
CA GLY A 95 6.54 -17.13 4.19
C GLY A 95 6.81 -16.42 5.51
N GLU A 96 7.95 -15.81 5.62
CA GLU A 96 8.30 -15.03 6.80
C GLU A 96 7.57 -13.68 6.76
N PRO A 97 6.75 -13.31 7.76
CA PRO A 97 5.90 -12.12 7.69
C PRO A 97 6.61 -10.80 7.36
N ARG A 98 7.87 -10.67 7.77
CA ARG A 98 8.66 -9.47 7.45
C ARG A 98 9.09 -9.40 5.98
N PHE A 99 9.13 -10.53 5.28
CA PHE A 99 9.54 -10.63 3.88
C PHE A 99 8.38 -10.80 2.90
N VAL A 100 7.21 -11.16 3.37
CA VAL A 100 6.02 -11.29 2.54
C VAL A 100 5.33 -9.93 2.43
N HIS A 101 5.22 -9.42 1.20
CA HIS A 101 4.70 -8.08 0.94
C HIS A 101 3.44 -8.12 0.10
N THR A 102 2.57 -7.14 0.35
CA THR A 102 1.49 -6.78 -0.56
C THR A 102 1.85 -5.45 -1.20
N ILE A 103 1.81 -5.42 -2.51
CA ILE A 103 2.07 -4.22 -3.31
C ILE A 103 0.71 -3.69 -3.76
N PHE A 104 0.30 -2.55 -3.21
CA PHE A 104 -0.97 -1.92 -3.54
C PHE A 104 -0.80 -1.03 -4.76
N LEU A 105 -1.75 -1.10 -5.70
CA LEU A 105 -1.67 -0.45 -7.00
C LEU A 105 -2.70 0.68 -7.09
N ALA A 106 -2.31 1.76 -7.75
CA ALA A 106 -3.24 2.85 -8.09
C ALA A 106 -4.24 2.42 -9.16
N GLU A 107 -3.84 1.51 -10.03
CA GLU A 107 -4.65 1.00 -11.14
C GLU A 107 -4.76 -0.52 -11.07
N PRO A 108 -5.83 -1.10 -11.64
CA PRO A 108 -5.98 -2.57 -11.65
C PRO A 108 -4.79 -3.25 -12.30
N LEU A 109 -4.43 -4.42 -11.80
CA LEU A 109 -3.32 -5.20 -12.33
C LEU A 109 -3.66 -5.75 -13.73
N ASP A 110 -2.74 -5.56 -14.67
CA ASP A 110 -2.78 -6.26 -15.95
C ASP A 110 -2.37 -7.71 -15.69
N ARG A 111 -3.34 -8.54 -15.41
CA ARG A 111 -3.11 -9.91 -14.96
C ARG A 111 -2.38 -10.77 -15.97
N PRO A 112 -2.74 -10.78 -17.28
CA PRO A 112 -1.99 -11.56 -18.26
C PRO A 112 -0.52 -11.14 -18.37
N ALA A 113 -0.24 -9.84 -18.35
CA ALA A 113 1.14 -9.33 -18.38
C ALA A 113 1.92 -9.73 -17.14
N PHE A 114 1.29 -9.65 -15.97
CA PHE A 114 1.90 -10.06 -14.70
C PHE A 114 2.21 -11.55 -14.68
N GLU A 115 1.29 -12.40 -15.11
CA GLU A 115 1.47 -13.85 -15.13
C GLU A 115 2.58 -14.26 -16.10
N ALA A 116 2.65 -13.62 -17.27
CA ALA A 116 3.73 -13.85 -18.23
C ALA A 116 5.09 -13.46 -17.65
N PHE A 117 5.15 -12.30 -16.96
CA PHE A 117 6.36 -11.87 -16.28
C PHE A 117 6.78 -12.86 -15.18
N ALA A 118 5.84 -13.22 -14.31
CA ALA A 118 6.11 -14.13 -13.19
C ALA A 118 6.64 -15.49 -13.68
N LYS A 119 6.10 -15.99 -14.78
CA LYS A 119 6.54 -17.24 -15.39
C LYS A 119 7.96 -17.16 -15.95
N ALA A 120 8.34 -16.03 -16.50
CA ALA A 120 9.66 -15.81 -17.09
C ALA A 120 10.72 -15.35 -16.08
N TYR A 121 10.29 -14.82 -14.93
CA TYR A 121 11.20 -14.31 -13.92
C TYR A 121 11.88 -15.44 -13.17
N ASP A 122 13.20 -15.43 -13.13
CA ASP A 122 14.03 -16.51 -12.55
C ASP A 122 14.70 -16.13 -11.23
N GLY A 123 14.31 -14.99 -10.63
CA GLY A 123 14.80 -14.59 -9.30
C GLY A 123 14.21 -15.45 -8.18
N PRO A 124 14.72 -15.28 -6.94
CA PRO A 124 14.28 -16.09 -5.80
C PRO A 124 12.91 -15.73 -5.24
N GLU A 125 12.36 -14.58 -5.62
CA GLU A 125 11.07 -14.10 -5.11
C GLU A 125 9.92 -14.92 -5.67
N ARG A 126 8.93 -15.21 -4.82
CA ARG A 126 7.67 -15.79 -5.25
C ARG A 126 6.66 -14.70 -5.54
N LEU A 127 5.93 -14.81 -6.63
CA LEU A 127 4.98 -13.79 -7.10
C LEU A 127 3.59 -14.39 -7.27
N ALA A 128 2.56 -13.62 -6.88
CA ALA A 128 1.16 -14.01 -7.11
C ALA A 128 0.31 -12.77 -7.39
N PRO A 129 -0.66 -12.87 -8.33
CA PRO A 129 -1.51 -11.74 -8.67
C PRO A 129 -2.68 -11.57 -7.69
N GLY A 130 -3.12 -10.34 -7.53
CA GLY A 130 -4.40 -9.96 -6.94
C GLY A 130 -5.21 -9.14 -7.95
N THR A 131 -6.11 -8.29 -7.48
CA THR A 131 -6.89 -7.41 -8.36
C THR A 131 -6.31 -5.99 -8.39
N HIS A 132 -6.30 -5.33 -7.25
CA HIS A 132 -5.70 -4.00 -7.09
C HIS A 132 -4.39 -4.07 -6.30
N GLU A 133 -3.84 -5.27 -6.21
CA GLU A 133 -2.56 -5.54 -5.56
C GLU A 133 -1.92 -6.77 -6.18
N PHE A 134 -0.66 -6.99 -5.88
CA PHE A 134 0.00 -8.28 -6.09
C PHE A 134 0.84 -8.62 -4.88
N TYR A 135 1.25 -9.87 -4.77
CA TYR A 135 1.91 -10.41 -3.59
C TYR A 135 3.31 -10.87 -3.94
N VAL A 136 4.27 -10.57 -3.06
CA VAL A 136 5.67 -10.96 -3.24
C VAL A 136 6.21 -11.55 -1.95
N ASP A 137 6.83 -12.70 -2.04
CA ASP A 137 7.67 -13.22 -0.96
C ASP A 137 9.12 -12.94 -1.31
N PHE A 138 9.73 -11.98 -0.61
CA PHE A 138 11.14 -11.64 -0.74
C PHE A 138 11.98 -12.58 0.14
N ALA A 139 12.01 -13.87 -0.22
CA ALA A 139 12.62 -14.91 0.61
C ALA A 139 14.06 -14.62 1.03
N GLU A 140 14.80 -13.86 0.22
CA GLU A 140 16.19 -13.48 0.51
C GLU A 140 16.34 -12.00 0.90
N GLY A 141 15.22 -11.34 1.21
CA GLY A 141 15.18 -9.93 1.64
C GLY A 141 15.03 -8.96 0.47
N VAL A 142 14.47 -7.79 0.81
CA VAL A 142 14.16 -6.74 -0.18
C VAL A 142 15.42 -6.07 -0.72
N ALA A 143 16.42 -5.87 0.14
CA ALA A 143 17.61 -5.07 -0.19
C ALA A 143 18.44 -5.66 -1.34
N ARG A 144 18.41 -6.97 -1.52
CA ARG A 144 19.16 -7.66 -2.58
C ARG A 144 18.29 -8.03 -3.78
N SER A 145 17.01 -7.72 -3.73
CA SER A 145 16.07 -8.11 -4.78
C SER A 145 16.29 -7.32 -6.06
N MET A 146 16.25 -8.01 -7.18
CA MET A 146 16.29 -7.42 -8.52
C MET A 146 14.91 -7.35 -9.14
N LEU A 147 13.87 -7.64 -8.36
CA LEU A 147 12.49 -7.69 -8.85
C LEU A 147 12.01 -6.33 -9.34
N ASP A 148 12.17 -5.27 -8.55
CA ASP A 148 11.69 -3.95 -8.93
C ASP A 148 12.32 -3.44 -10.25
N PRO A 149 13.64 -3.49 -10.43
CA PRO A 149 14.22 -3.15 -11.74
C PRO A 149 13.69 -4.01 -12.90
N ALA A 150 13.50 -5.32 -12.65
CA ALA A 150 12.99 -6.24 -13.68
C ALA A 150 11.56 -5.89 -14.07
N MET A 151 10.71 -5.58 -13.10
CA MET A 151 9.32 -5.18 -13.35
C MET A 151 9.23 -3.85 -14.09
N LYS A 152 10.08 -2.89 -13.74
CA LYS A 152 10.16 -1.59 -14.43
C LYS A 152 10.59 -1.77 -15.87
N LYS A 153 11.59 -2.60 -16.13
CA LYS A 153 12.05 -2.92 -17.47
C LYS A 153 10.96 -3.57 -18.31
N ALA A 154 10.20 -4.49 -17.73
CA ALA A 154 9.10 -5.18 -18.39
C ALA A 154 7.85 -4.31 -18.58
N ARG A 155 7.77 -3.17 -17.89
CA ARG A 155 6.66 -2.21 -17.97
C ARG A 155 5.30 -2.83 -17.65
N ILE A 156 5.26 -3.76 -16.71
CA ILE A 156 4.01 -4.45 -16.33
C ILE A 156 3.20 -3.70 -15.28
N ILE A 157 3.83 -2.78 -14.57
CA ILE A 157 3.15 -1.95 -13.57
C ILE A 157 2.89 -0.58 -14.16
N LYS A 158 1.62 -0.23 -14.23
CA LYS A 158 1.16 1.08 -14.67
C LYS A 158 0.71 1.88 -13.46
N GLY A 159 1.13 3.14 -13.40
CA GLY A 159 0.77 4.01 -12.29
C GLY A 159 1.63 3.78 -11.05
N ARG A 160 1.11 4.24 -9.92
CA ARG A 160 1.86 4.31 -8.67
C ARG A 160 1.55 3.13 -7.77
N THR A 161 2.49 2.84 -6.88
CA THR A 161 2.37 1.72 -5.94
C THR A 161 2.79 2.14 -4.54
N THR A 162 2.32 1.40 -3.56
CA THR A 162 2.86 1.42 -2.21
C THR A 162 2.86 0.01 -1.65
N ALA A 163 3.85 -0.33 -0.83
CA ALA A 163 4.05 -1.69 -0.35
C ALA A 163 4.12 -1.76 1.16
N ARG A 164 3.58 -2.82 1.72
CA ARG A 164 3.68 -3.14 3.16
C ARG A 164 3.91 -4.64 3.33
N ASN A 165 4.74 -5.02 4.30
CA ASN A 165 4.85 -6.44 4.63
C ASN A 165 3.64 -6.90 5.44
N VAL A 166 3.41 -8.21 5.45
CA VAL A 166 2.26 -8.82 6.14
C VAL A 166 2.27 -8.53 7.63
N ARG A 167 3.46 -8.48 8.23
CA ARG A 167 3.61 -8.14 9.65
C ARG A 167 3.01 -6.75 9.97
N SER A 168 3.35 -5.76 9.16
CA SER A 168 2.81 -4.40 9.32
C SER A 168 1.31 -4.36 9.06
N LEU A 169 0.84 -5.04 8.01
CA LEU A 169 -0.59 -5.07 7.68
C LEU A 169 -1.41 -5.71 8.79
N GLN A 170 -0.92 -6.79 9.39
CA GLN A 170 -1.61 -7.44 10.50
C GLN A 170 -1.70 -6.50 11.72
N ARG A 171 -0.63 -5.79 12.03
CA ARG A 171 -0.62 -4.81 13.13
C ARG A 171 -1.58 -3.66 12.87
N ILE A 172 -1.66 -3.19 11.62
CA ILE A 172 -2.62 -2.15 11.23
C ILE A 172 -4.06 -2.67 11.39
N LEU A 173 -4.34 -3.88 10.89
CA LEU A 173 -5.67 -4.50 11.00
C LEU A 173 -6.09 -4.61 12.47
N ASP A 174 -5.18 -5.05 13.35
CA ASP A 174 -5.44 -5.16 14.78
C ASP A 174 -5.82 -3.80 15.41
N LYS A 175 -5.26 -2.72 14.91
CA LYS A 175 -5.59 -1.35 15.37
C LYS A 175 -6.93 -0.85 14.86
N MET A 176 -7.46 -1.45 13.81
CA MET A 176 -8.77 -1.07 13.23
C MET A 176 -9.95 -1.72 13.95
N ASP A 177 -9.70 -2.65 14.86
CA ASP A 177 -10.73 -3.35 15.63
C ASP A 177 -11.29 -2.54 16.82
#